data_24c77beca68726d18128bba494782782
#
_entry.id   24c77beca68726d18128bba494782782
#
_cell.length_a   1.000
_cell.length_b   1.000
_cell.length_c   1.000
_cell.angle_alpha   90.00
_cell.angle_beta   90.00
_cell.angle_gamma   90.00
#
_symmetry.space_group_name_H-M   'P 1'
#
loop_
_entity.id
_entity.type
_entity.pdbx_description
1 polymer ?
#
loop_
_entity_poly.entity_id
_entity_poly.type
_entity_poly.pdbx_seq_one_letter_code
_entity_poly.pdbx_strand_id
1 'polypeptide(L)'
;MQSYQEMSREELLKEKESLEQQYKEICKKGLKLDMSRGKPSKEQLELSMPMMDVLTSKTPLVIRAGTDIRNYGVIDGITEGQEFIASLVGLGPEAYDNVIVYGNASLNIMYDCIARSMLFGVNGSTPWCKLDKVKWLCPVPGYDRHFAITECF
;
A
#
# COMPACT_ATOMS: atom_id res chain seq x y z
N MET A 1 -27.72 -12.01 -14.29
CA MET A 1 -27.93 -13.20 -13.45
C MET A 1 -29.17 -13.00 -12.63
N GLN A 2 -30.07 -13.97 -12.64
CA GLN A 2 -31.25 -13.96 -11.77
C GLN A 2 -30.78 -14.09 -10.32
N SER A 3 -31.43 -13.38 -9.39
CA SER A 3 -31.11 -13.49 -7.97
C SER A 3 -31.51 -14.89 -7.44
N TYR A 4 -30.69 -15.50 -6.62
CA TYR A 4 -31.03 -16.77 -5.95
C TYR A 4 -32.34 -16.69 -5.13
N GLN A 5 -32.71 -15.50 -4.68
CA GLN A 5 -33.97 -15.25 -3.95
C GLN A 5 -35.20 -15.37 -4.83
N GLU A 6 -35.05 -15.22 -6.15
CA GLU A 6 -36.12 -15.29 -7.14
C GLU A 6 -36.26 -16.66 -7.80
N MET A 7 -35.33 -17.57 -7.52
CA MET A 7 -35.30 -18.91 -8.10
C MET A 7 -36.25 -19.86 -7.34
N SER A 8 -36.93 -20.73 -8.12
CA SER A 8 -37.68 -21.83 -7.56
C SER A 8 -36.74 -22.87 -6.92
N ARG A 9 -37.30 -23.72 -6.08
CA ARG A 9 -36.54 -24.82 -5.44
C ARG A 9 -35.89 -25.75 -6.47
N GLU A 10 -36.55 -26.03 -7.58
CA GLU A 10 -36.02 -26.89 -8.65
C GLU A 10 -34.86 -26.23 -9.37
N GLU A 11 -34.94 -24.94 -9.66
CA GLU A 11 -33.86 -24.17 -10.26
C GLU A 11 -32.64 -24.11 -9.35
N LEU A 12 -32.84 -23.87 -8.06
CA LEU A 12 -31.75 -23.86 -7.06
C LEU A 12 -31.07 -25.24 -6.95
N LEU A 13 -31.81 -26.35 -7.05
CA LEU A 13 -31.22 -27.68 -7.03
C LEU A 13 -30.36 -27.95 -8.28
N LYS A 14 -30.84 -27.57 -9.46
CA LYS A 14 -30.07 -27.68 -10.70
C LYS A 14 -28.81 -26.82 -10.68
N GLU A 15 -28.92 -25.58 -10.19
CA GLU A 15 -27.78 -24.68 -10.05
C GLU A 15 -26.76 -25.25 -9.06
N LYS A 16 -27.20 -25.80 -7.93
CA LYS A 16 -26.34 -26.46 -6.96
C LYS A 16 -25.57 -27.63 -7.59
N GLU A 17 -26.25 -28.52 -8.31
CA GLU A 17 -25.63 -29.66 -9.00
C GLU A 17 -24.59 -29.18 -10.01
N SER A 18 -24.89 -28.15 -10.80
CA SER A 18 -23.98 -27.54 -11.76
C SER A 18 -22.73 -27.00 -11.08
N LEU A 19 -22.89 -26.23 -10.00
CA LEU A 19 -21.78 -25.67 -9.24
C LEU A 19 -20.93 -26.76 -8.55
N GLU A 20 -21.54 -27.81 -8.01
CA GLU A 20 -20.82 -28.94 -7.46
C GLU A 20 -19.97 -29.66 -8.50
N GLN A 21 -20.49 -29.81 -9.73
CA GLN A 21 -19.74 -30.40 -10.82
C GLN A 21 -18.56 -29.52 -11.24
N GLN A 22 -18.78 -28.21 -11.42
CA GLN A 22 -17.72 -27.24 -11.74
C GLN A 22 -16.64 -27.25 -10.65
N TYR A 23 -17.02 -27.27 -9.38
CA TYR A 23 -16.08 -27.35 -8.28
C TYR A 23 -15.22 -28.64 -8.34
N LYS A 24 -15.86 -29.79 -8.57
CA LYS A 24 -15.14 -31.08 -8.73
C LYS A 24 -14.15 -31.03 -9.90
N GLU A 25 -14.51 -30.41 -11.04
CA GLU A 25 -13.61 -30.25 -12.18
C GLU A 25 -12.41 -29.34 -11.85
N ILE A 26 -12.63 -28.28 -11.09
CA ILE A 26 -11.54 -27.42 -10.63
C ILE A 26 -10.61 -28.17 -9.67
N CYS A 27 -11.17 -28.95 -8.74
CA CYS A 27 -10.38 -29.77 -7.80
C CYS A 27 -9.50 -30.80 -8.53
N LYS A 28 -10.01 -31.43 -9.62
CA LYS A 28 -9.24 -32.38 -10.42
C LYS A 28 -8.00 -31.77 -11.07
N LYS A 29 -7.98 -30.45 -11.29
CA LYS A 29 -6.81 -29.75 -11.85
C LYS A 29 -5.60 -29.75 -10.92
N GLY A 30 -5.76 -30.11 -9.65
CA GLY A 30 -4.67 -30.20 -8.68
C GLY A 30 -3.94 -28.88 -8.44
N LEU A 31 -4.64 -27.77 -8.57
CA LEU A 31 -4.06 -26.43 -8.42
C LEU A 31 -3.54 -26.22 -6.98
N LYS A 32 -2.32 -25.75 -6.87
CA LYS A 32 -1.69 -25.37 -5.60
C LYS A 32 -1.65 -23.83 -5.52
N LEU A 33 -2.80 -23.24 -5.20
CA LEU A 33 -2.95 -21.79 -5.10
C LEU A 33 -2.89 -21.37 -3.63
N ASP A 34 -2.07 -20.37 -3.34
CA ASP A 34 -2.01 -19.72 -2.03
C ASP A 34 -2.60 -18.32 -2.15
N MET A 35 -3.73 -18.10 -1.50
CA MET A 35 -4.42 -16.81 -1.43
C MET A 35 -4.23 -16.11 -0.08
N SER A 36 -3.41 -16.65 0.81
CA SER A 36 -3.20 -16.11 2.15
C SER A 36 -2.43 -14.79 2.16
N ARG A 37 -1.67 -14.52 1.11
CA ARG A 37 -0.88 -13.30 0.93
C ARG A 37 -0.89 -12.84 -0.52
N GLY A 38 -1.09 -11.54 -0.74
CA GLY A 38 -0.91 -10.92 -2.06
C GLY A 38 0.57 -10.77 -2.38
N LYS A 39 1.16 -11.80 -3.00
CA LYS A 39 2.57 -11.80 -3.42
C LYS A 39 2.64 -11.79 -4.95
N PRO A 40 3.48 -10.95 -5.56
CA PRO A 40 3.75 -11.03 -6.99
C PRO A 40 4.33 -12.39 -7.37
N SER A 41 3.99 -12.89 -8.56
CA SER A 41 4.60 -14.11 -9.12
C SER A 41 6.07 -13.85 -9.48
N LYS A 42 6.82 -14.93 -9.71
CA LYS A 42 8.22 -14.83 -10.14
C LYS A 42 8.36 -14.00 -11.42
N GLU A 43 7.49 -14.24 -12.39
CA GLU A 43 7.48 -13.53 -13.68
C GLU A 43 7.20 -12.03 -13.50
N GLN A 44 6.31 -11.67 -12.57
CA GLN A 44 6.05 -10.26 -12.24
C GLN A 44 7.27 -9.59 -11.59
N LEU A 45 7.98 -10.31 -10.71
CA LEU A 45 9.21 -9.79 -10.09
C LEU A 45 10.34 -9.61 -11.10
N GLU A 46 10.45 -10.51 -12.09
CA GLU A 46 11.45 -10.44 -13.14
C GLU A 46 11.31 -9.21 -14.04
N LEU A 47 10.11 -8.62 -14.14
CA LEU A 47 9.88 -7.38 -14.90
C LEU A 47 10.72 -6.20 -14.40
N SER A 48 11.01 -6.15 -13.12
CA SER A 48 11.78 -5.07 -12.50
C SER A 48 13.26 -5.42 -12.31
N MET A 49 13.71 -6.63 -12.64
CA MET A 49 15.11 -7.05 -12.47
C MET A 49 16.14 -6.12 -13.13
N PRO A 50 15.90 -5.56 -14.34
CA PRO A 50 16.86 -4.61 -14.94
C PRO A 50 17.14 -3.38 -14.07
N MET A 51 16.26 -3.05 -13.10
CA MET A 51 16.47 -1.99 -12.14
C MET A 51 17.74 -2.21 -11.28
N MET A 52 18.13 -3.47 -11.05
CA MET A 52 19.33 -3.83 -10.28
C MET A 52 20.63 -3.43 -10.99
N ASP A 53 20.60 -3.23 -12.30
CA ASP A 53 21.76 -2.89 -13.11
C ASP A 53 21.88 -1.38 -13.37
N VAL A 54 20.91 -0.58 -12.89
CA VAL A 54 20.90 0.88 -13.08
C VAL A 54 22.00 1.54 -12.24
N LEU A 55 22.25 1.06 -11.01
CA LEU A 55 23.28 1.58 -10.13
C LEU A 55 24.54 0.75 -10.24
N THR A 56 25.56 1.30 -10.87
CA THR A 56 26.88 0.70 -11.03
C THR A 56 27.94 1.65 -10.51
N SER A 57 29.19 1.18 -10.42
CA SER A 57 30.33 2.03 -10.07
C SER A 57 30.60 3.18 -11.05
N LYS A 58 29.93 3.17 -12.21
CA LYS A 58 30.05 4.20 -13.25
C LYS A 58 28.83 5.15 -13.29
N THR A 59 27.80 4.87 -12.52
CA THR A 59 26.59 5.70 -12.47
C THR A 59 26.92 7.05 -11.82
N PRO A 60 26.56 8.18 -12.43
CA PRO A 60 26.65 9.47 -11.76
C PRO A 60 25.80 9.49 -10.49
N LEU A 61 26.44 9.78 -9.36
CA LEU A 61 25.80 9.74 -8.04
C LEU A 61 25.60 11.15 -7.46
N VAL A 62 25.76 12.19 -8.27
CA VAL A 62 25.49 13.59 -7.91
C VAL A 62 24.18 14.01 -8.56
N ILE A 63 23.21 14.41 -7.73
CA ILE A 63 21.91 14.88 -8.19
C ILE A 63 22.00 16.30 -8.76
N ARG A 64 20.91 16.76 -9.38
CA ARG A 64 20.78 18.07 -10.02
C ARG A 64 21.16 19.24 -9.11
N ALA A 65 20.86 19.14 -7.82
CA ALA A 65 21.22 20.12 -6.80
C ALA A 65 22.69 20.08 -6.37
N GLY A 66 23.52 19.21 -6.97
CA GLY A 66 24.96 19.10 -6.65
C GLY A 66 25.27 18.21 -5.43
N THR A 67 24.27 17.58 -4.82
CA THR A 67 24.46 16.70 -3.66
C THR A 67 24.89 15.30 -4.12
N ASP A 68 25.93 14.76 -3.51
CA ASP A 68 26.35 13.36 -3.70
C ASP A 68 25.46 12.45 -2.84
N ILE A 69 24.68 11.58 -3.48
CA ILE A 69 23.72 10.69 -2.81
C ILE A 69 24.36 9.64 -1.93
N ARG A 70 25.67 9.48 -1.95
CA ARG A 70 26.40 8.63 -1.02
C ARG A 70 26.60 9.26 0.35
N ASN A 71 26.30 10.55 0.48
CA ASN A 71 26.43 11.28 1.73
C ASN A 71 25.04 11.50 2.37
N TYR A 72 25.04 11.93 3.61
CA TYR A 72 23.83 12.34 4.32
C TYR A 72 23.52 13.82 4.10
N GLY A 73 22.34 14.26 4.55
CA GLY A 73 21.96 15.68 4.54
C GLY A 73 20.67 15.98 3.78
N VAL A 74 20.10 15.01 3.07
CA VAL A 74 18.79 15.12 2.43
C VAL A 74 17.80 14.29 3.26
N ILE A 75 16.94 14.97 4.04
CA ILE A 75 16.10 14.31 5.06
C ILE A 75 14.77 13.81 4.46
N ASP A 76 14.22 14.56 3.54
CA ASP A 76 12.88 14.37 2.97
C ASP A 76 12.90 13.68 1.59
N GLY A 77 14.07 13.37 1.09
CA GLY A 77 14.28 12.75 -0.21
C GLY A 77 14.97 13.69 -1.20
N ILE A 78 15.56 13.12 -2.24
CA ILE A 78 16.14 13.92 -3.34
C ILE A 78 15.03 14.49 -4.21
N THR A 79 15.24 15.69 -4.75
CA THR A 79 14.23 16.40 -5.55
C THR A 79 13.71 15.56 -6.70
N GLU A 80 14.59 14.84 -7.40
CA GLU A 80 14.21 13.95 -8.50
C GLU A 80 13.28 12.83 -8.05
N GLY A 81 13.49 12.30 -6.84
CA GLY A 81 12.62 11.29 -6.24
C GLY A 81 11.28 11.87 -5.84
N GLN A 82 11.26 13.05 -5.25
CA GLN A 82 10.03 13.76 -4.87
C GLN A 82 9.18 14.11 -6.09
N GLU A 83 9.79 14.66 -7.15
CA GLU A 83 9.12 14.95 -8.44
C GLU A 83 8.53 13.67 -9.05
N PHE A 84 9.29 12.57 -9.03
CA PHE A 84 8.84 11.29 -9.54
C PHE A 84 7.61 10.76 -8.76
N ILE A 85 7.66 10.76 -7.44
CA ILE A 85 6.53 10.33 -6.60
C ILE A 85 5.33 11.27 -6.78
N ALA A 86 5.53 12.59 -6.82
CA ALA A 86 4.46 13.55 -7.08
C ALA A 86 3.70 13.20 -8.38
N SER A 87 4.45 12.91 -9.45
CA SER A 87 3.86 12.51 -10.73
C SER A 87 3.09 11.19 -10.65
N LEU A 88 3.60 10.20 -9.91
CA LEU A 88 2.94 8.89 -9.76
C LEU A 88 1.60 8.98 -9.02
N VAL A 89 1.48 9.88 -8.05
CA VAL A 89 0.23 10.07 -7.29
C VAL A 89 -0.71 11.10 -7.94
N GLY A 90 -0.41 11.55 -9.14
CA GLY A 90 -1.26 12.46 -9.90
C GLY A 90 -1.14 13.94 -9.50
N LEU A 91 -0.15 14.30 -8.70
CA LEU A 91 0.29 15.67 -8.51
C LEU A 91 1.28 16.01 -9.62
N GLY A 92 1.32 17.25 -10.09
CA GLY A 92 2.35 17.66 -11.02
C GLY A 92 3.75 17.62 -10.37
N PRO A 93 4.84 17.50 -11.16
CA PRO A 93 6.20 17.45 -10.61
C PRO A 93 6.55 18.73 -9.82
N GLU A 94 5.87 19.84 -10.10
CA GLU A 94 5.99 21.10 -9.35
C GLU A 94 5.50 21.00 -7.88
N ALA A 95 4.74 19.97 -7.56
CA ALA A 95 4.24 19.72 -6.20
C ALA A 95 5.22 18.88 -5.34
N TYR A 96 6.49 18.78 -5.76
CA TYR A 96 7.50 17.97 -5.07
C TYR A 96 7.71 18.36 -3.60
N ASP A 97 7.55 19.63 -3.26
CA ASP A 97 7.64 20.14 -1.89
C ASP A 97 6.60 19.55 -0.93
N ASN A 98 5.53 18.95 -1.47
CA ASN A 98 4.51 18.26 -0.71
C ASN A 98 4.78 16.75 -0.53
N VAL A 99 5.95 16.30 -0.98
CA VAL A 99 6.34 14.88 -0.96
C VAL A 99 7.52 14.66 -0.04
N ILE A 100 7.37 13.71 0.86
CA ILE A 100 8.47 13.17 1.68
C ILE A 100 8.71 11.72 1.24
N VAL A 101 9.90 11.44 0.77
CA VAL A 101 10.32 10.07 0.44
C VAL A 101 10.80 9.39 1.72
N TYR A 102 9.99 8.48 2.21
CA TYR A 102 10.23 7.76 3.46
C TYR A 102 10.68 6.32 3.19
N GLY A 103 10.76 5.50 4.25
CA GLY A 103 11.04 4.07 4.11
C GLY A 103 9.92 3.29 3.44
N ASN A 104 10.17 2.03 3.08
CA ASN A 104 9.23 1.16 2.36
C ASN A 104 8.17 0.48 3.24
N ALA A 105 8.18 0.69 4.55
CA ALA A 105 7.24 0.12 5.49
C ALA A 105 6.10 1.10 5.81
N SER A 106 5.03 1.07 5.04
CA SER A 106 3.89 2.00 5.19
C SER A 106 3.27 1.99 6.60
N LEU A 107 3.26 0.85 7.29
CA LEU A 107 2.76 0.77 8.67
C LEU A 107 3.61 1.57 9.65
N ASN A 108 4.94 1.59 9.47
CA ASN A 108 5.82 2.41 10.29
C ASN A 108 5.55 3.91 10.04
N ILE A 109 5.31 4.28 8.78
CA ILE A 109 4.98 5.66 8.43
C ILE A 109 3.66 6.07 9.08
N MET A 110 2.62 5.24 8.99
CA MET A 110 1.32 5.49 9.62
C MET A 110 1.45 5.66 11.13
N TYR A 111 2.18 4.74 11.78
CA TYR A 111 2.43 4.82 13.21
C TYR A 111 3.16 6.11 13.59
N ASP A 112 4.24 6.47 12.87
CA ASP A 112 5.00 7.68 13.14
C ASP A 112 4.16 8.95 12.96
N CYS A 113 3.35 9.02 11.91
CA CYS A 113 2.44 10.15 11.68
C CYS A 113 1.44 10.32 12.83
N ILE A 114 0.86 9.22 13.32
CA ILE A 114 -0.09 9.26 14.43
C ILE A 114 0.63 9.62 15.74
N ALA A 115 1.78 9.00 16.03
CA ALA A 115 2.58 9.30 17.20
C ALA A 115 2.96 10.80 17.26
N ARG A 116 3.39 11.37 16.15
CA ARG A 116 3.69 12.80 16.03
C ARG A 116 2.45 13.67 16.26
N SER A 117 1.32 13.28 15.71
CA SER A 117 0.06 14.00 15.93
C SER A 117 -0.38 13.95 17.39
N MET A 118 -0.19 12.81 18.06
CA MET A 118 -0.44 12.65 19.49
C MET A 118 0.46 13.53 20.34
N LEU A 119 1.76 13.62 20.01
CA LEU A 119 2.76 14.32 20.82
C LEU A 119 2.85 15.82 20.52
N PHE A 120 2.75 16.21 19.26
CA PHE A 120 3.05 17.56 18.79
C PHE A 120 1.86 18.28 18.14
N GLY A 121 0.77 17.58 17.86
CA GLY A 121 -0.34 18.11 17.07
C GLY A 121 -0.03 18.12 15.57
N VAL A 122 -0.95 18.67 14.79
CA VAL A 122 -0.85 18.80 13.32
C VAL A 122 -0.91 20.28 12.98
N ASN A 123 0.05 20.76 12.19
CA ASN A 123 0.09 22.15 11.71
C ASN A 123 -0.11 23.19 12.83
N GLY A 124 0.56 23.01 13.97
CA GLY A 124 0.45 23.91 15.11
C GLY A 124 -0.81 23.77 15.97
N SER A 125 -1.63 22.75 15.70
CA SER A 125 -2.79 22.43 16.54
C SER A 125 -2.38 21.85 17.91
N THR A 126 -3.33 21.78 18.83
CA THR A 126 -3.14 21.11 20.11
C THR A 126 -2.76 19.63 19.90
N PRO A 127 -1.73 19.11 20.59
CA PRO A 127 -1.43 17.68 20.56
C PRO A 127 -2.65 16.83 20.87
N TRP A 128 -2.86 15.77 20.09
CA TRP A 128 -4.06 14.95 20.23
C TRP A 128 -4.18 14.30 21.61
N CYS A 129 -3.07 13.96 22.26
CA CYS A 129 -3.07 13.42 23.63
C CYS A 129 -3.61 14.41 24.68
N LYS A 130 -3.75 15.69 24.35
CA LYS A 130 -4.31 16.73 25.23
C LYS A 130 -5.77 17.05 24.93
N LEU A 131 -6.37 16.38 23.94
CA LEU A 131 -7.78 16.54 23.60
C LEU A 131 -8.61 15.57 24.43
N ASP A 132 -9.80 15.99 24.84
CA ASP A 132 -10.73 15.14 25.60
C ASP A 132 -11.14 13.89 24.81
N LYS A 133 -11.19 13.98 23.46
CA LYS A 133 -11.56 12.89 22.59
C LYS A 133 -11.03 13.09 21.18
N VAL A 134 -10.43 12.04 20.64
CA VAL A 134 -10.08 11.90 19.22
C VAL A 134 -11.04 10.90 18.57
N LYS A 135 -11.62 11.26 17.43
CA LYS A 135 -12.45 10.35 16.61
C LYS A 135 -11.63 9.84 15.45
N TRP A 136 -11.73 8.54 15.20
CA TRP A 136 -11.04 7.87 14.12
C TRP A 136 -12.05 7.18 13.19
N LEU A 137 -11.91 7.37 11.88
CA LEU A 137 -12.72 6.66 10.89
C LEU A 137 -12.00 5.38 10.47
N CYS A 138 -12.61 4.25 10.79
CA CYS A 138 -12.11 2.92 10.41
C CYS A 138 -13.09 2.27 9.43
N PRO A 139 -12.94 2.47 8.10
CA PRO A 139 -13.80 1.84 7.11
C PRO A 139 -13.68 0.31 7.18
N VAL A 140 -14.84 -0.36 7.11
CA VAL A 140 -14.93 -1.83 7.11
C VAL A 140 -15.65 -2.28 5.83
N PRO A 141 -15.14 -3.27 5.09
CA PRO A 141 -13.91 -4.04 5.35
C PRO A 141 -12.63 -3.21 5.17
N GLY A 142 -11.61 -3.49 5.98
CA GLY A 142 -10.34 -2.78 5.98
C GLY A 142 -9.20 -3.68 6.45
N TYR A 143 -7.98 -3.14 6.38
CA TYR A 143 -6.80 -3.86 6.85
C TYR A 143 -6.66 -3.73 8.37
N ASP A 144 -6.63 -4.86 9.06
CA ASP A 144 -6.64 -4.95 10.53
C ASP A 144 -5.51 -4.17 11.23
N ARG A 145 -4.35 -4.04 10.57
CA ARG A 145 -3.21 -3.30 11.12
C ARG A 145 -3.47 -1.80 11.27
N HIS A 146 -4.30 -1.22 10.39
CA HIS A 146 -4.72 0.18 10.54
C HIS A 146 -5.54 0.38 11.81
N PHE A 147 -6.40 -0.57 12.14
CA PHE A 147 -7.19 -0.53 13.37
C PHE A 147 -6.31 -0.72 14.62
N ALA A 148 -5.38 -1.69 14.57
CA ALA A 148 -4.45 -1.92 15.67
C ALA A 148 -3.56 -0.70 15.99
N ILE A 149 -3.18 0.10 14.99
CA ILE A 149 -2.47 1.36 15.24
C ILE A 149 -3.34 2.33 16.04
N THR A 150 -4.63 2.45 15.72
CA THR A 150 -5.54 3.35 16.45
C THR A 150 -5.87 2.87 17.85
N GLU A 151 -5.81 1.57 18.09
CA GLU A 151 -6.00 0.96 19.40
C GLU A 151 -4.77 1.14 20.31
N CYS A 152 -3.59 1.36 19.71
CA CYS A 152 -2.34 1.55 20.43
C CYS A 152 -2.26 2.90 21.14
N PHE A 153 -2.92 3.92 20.62
CA PHE A 153 -2.91 5.30 21.12
C PHE A 153 -4.20 5.68 21.85
#